data_641fc7a257209b3fad7dab600901a20c
#
_entry.id   641fc7a257209b3fad7dab600901a20c
#
_cell.length_a   1.000
_cell.length_b   1.000
_cell.length_c   1.000
_cell.angle_alpha   90.00
_cell.angle_beta   90.00
_cell.angle_gamma   90.00
#
_symmetry.space_group_name_H-M   'P 1'
#
loop_
_entity.id
_entity.type
_entity.pdbx_description
1 polymer ?
#
loop_
_entity_poly.entity_id
_entity_poly.type
_entity_poly.pdbx_seq_one_letter_code
_entity_poly.pdbx_strand_id
1 'polypeptide(L)'
;MPKIQVELRDGQLLPVSQHDAERLGECKSSQLFNLSVTGTRSNPHHNLYWSTLKTACESTGMWPTAQHLHHELKLVCGYYKTTISPLTSSIVRHVDSTEFSAMTQAEFMTYFELAMSKLAEAVGYDPLHSR
;
A
#
# COMPACT_ATOMS: atom_id res chain seq x y z
N MET A 1 17.10 -6.63 16.35
CA MET A 1 17.14 -5.29 16.94
C MET A 1 15.75 -4.68 17.00
N PRO A 2 15.40 -4.05 18.12
CA PRO A 2 14.12 -3.34 18.18
C PRO A 2 14.10 -2.17 17.20
N LYS A 3 12.99 -1.98 16.55
CA LYS A 3 12.81 -0.86 15.63
C LYS A 3 12.38 0.37 16.40
N ILE A 4 12.98 1.50 16.04
CA ILE A 4 12.62 2.80 16.59
C ILE A 4 11.97 3.60 15.46
N GLN A 5 10.79 4.14 15.71
CA GLN A 5 10.10 4.98 14.74
C GLN A 5 10.45 6.44 14.98
N VAL A 6 10.84 7.12 13.92
CA VAL A 6 11.15 8.55 13.96
C VAL A 6 10.41 9.25 12.83
N GLU A 7 10.14 10.55 13.01
CA GLU A 7 9.54 11.38 11.97
C GLU A 7 10.44 12.58 11.70
N LEU A 8 10.36 13.09 10.48
CA LEU A 8 11.12 14.26 10.07
C LEU A 8 10.29 15.52 10.34
N ARG A 9 10.80 16.39 11.22
CA ARG A 9 10.22 17.71 11.52
C ARG A 9 11.31 18.75 11.50
N ASP A 10 11.09 19.82 10.75
CA ASP A 10 12.01 20.97 10.66
C ASP A 10 13.47 20.56 10.42
N GLY A 11 13.68 19.57 9.57
CA GLY A 11 15.00 19.07 9.25
C GLY A 11 15.62 18.16 10.31
N GLN A 12 14.87 17.78 11.34
CA GLN A 12 15.35 16.91 12.40
C GLN A 12 14.52 15.63 12.47
N LEU A 13 15.18 14.53 12.80
CA LEU A 13 14.51 13.26 13.05
C LEU A 13 14.16 13.17 14.53
N LEU A 14 12.87 13.10 14.82
CA LEU A 14 12.36 13.05 16.20
C LEU A 14 11.61 11.74 16.44
N PRO A 15 11.69 11.16 17.65
CA PRO A 15 10.94 9.94 17.95
C PRO A 15 9.44 10.18 17.89
N VAL A 16 8.70 9.19 17.39
CA VAL A 16 7.25 9.27 17.20
C VAL A 16 6.49 9.12 18.52
N SER A 17 7.00 8.27 19.42
CA SER A 17 6.36 7.98 20.70
C SER A 17 7.37 8.11 21.84
N GLN A 18 6.85 8.13 23.08
CA GLN A 18 7.73 8.15 24.25
C GLN A 18 8.56 6.87 24.35
N HIS A 19 8.02 5.74 23.94
CA HIS A 19 8.76 4.48 23.89
C HIS A 19 9.94 4.57 22.93
N ASP A 20 9.74 5.18 21.77
CA ASP A 20 10.80 5.41 20.79
C ASP A 20 11.84 6.40 21.34
N ALA A 21 11.40 7.44 22.06
CA ALA A 21 12.30 8.40 22.68
C ALA A 21 13.21 7.75 23.75
N GLU A 22 12.64 6.88 24.56
CA GLU A 22 13.40 6.14 25.58
C GLU A 22 14.44 5.23 24.93
N ARG A 23 14.05 4.51 23.88
CA ARG A 23 14.97 3.64 23.16
C ARG A 23 16.09 4.42 22.47
N LEU A 24 15.75 5.56 21.89
CA LEU A 24 16.74 6.42 21.26
C LEU A 24 17.72 6.99 22.31
N GLY A 25 17.22 7.31 23.51
CA GLY A 25 18.04 7.79 24.62
C GLY A 25 19.04 6.77 25.17
N GLU A 26 18.80 5.47 24.93
CA GLU A 26 19.72 4.40 25.29
C GLU A 26 20.94 4.33 24.37
N CYS A 27 20.88 4.98 23.21
CA CYS A 27 21.94 4.98 22.24
C CYS A 27 23.04 5.98 22.60
N LYS A 28 24.29 5.66 22.26
CA LYS A 28 25.42 6.56 22.49
C LYS A 28 25.37 7.72 21.51
N SER A 29 25.75 8.91 21.98
CA SER A 29 25.62 10.16 21.20
C SER A 29 26.45 10.22 19.92
N SER A 30 27.46 9.41 19.74
CA SER A 30 28.25 9.35 18.51
C SER A 30 28.11 8.03 17.79
N GLN A 31 27.06 7.26 18.09
CA GLN A 31 26.80 5.98 17.48
C GLN A 31 26.26 6.17 16.08
N LEU A 32 26.75 5.39 15.12
CA LEU A 32 26.27 5.38 13.75
C LEU A 32 25.13 4.39 13.60
N PHE A 33 24.10 4.78 12.85
CA PHE A 33 22.94 3.94 12.56
C PHE A 33 22.72 3.81 11.07
N ASN A 34 22.27 2.64 10.65
CA ASN A 34 21.73 2.45 9.30
C ASN A 34 20.23 2.74 9.36
N LEU A 35 19.79 3.72 8.59
CA LEU A 35 18.39 4.07 8.51
C LEU A 35 17.73 3.39 7.31
N SER A 36 16.63 2.69 7.58
CA SER A 36 15.75 2.21 6.52
C SER A 36 14.54 3.12 6.47
N VAL A 37 14.31 3.76 5.32
CA VAL A 37 13.11 4.55 5.13
C VAL A 37 12.03 3.60 4.61
N THR A 38 11.17 3.15 5.51
CA THR A 38 9.98 2.39 5.14
C THR A 38 8.81 3.35 5.12
N GLY A 39 8.60 3.99 3.99
CA GLY A 39 7.42 4.82 3.83
C GLY A 39 6.20 3.94 3.70
N THR A 40 5.39 3.86 4.74
CA THR A 40 4.05 3.32 4.58
C THR A 40 3.18 4.44 4.06
N ARG A 41 2.39 4.13 3.04
CA ARG A 41 1.42 5.08 2.50
C ARG A 41 0.24 5.16 3.47
N SER A 42 0.41 5.88 4.57
CA SER A 42 -0.61 6.00 5.61
C SER A 42 -1.47 7.25 5.43
N ASN A 43 -1.84 7.57 4.18
CA ASN A 43 -2.70 8.70 3.90
C ASN A 43 -4.17 8.25 3.82
N PRO A 44 -5.14 9.20 3.91
CA PRO A 44 -6.56 8.88 3.85
C PRO A 44 -6.98 8.14 2.59
N HIS A 45 -6.34 8.43 1.45
CA HIS A 45 -6.67 7.76 0.18
C HIS A 45 -6.31 6.29 0.17
N HIS A 46 -5.16 5.92 0.75
CA HIS A 46 -4.75 4.52 0.85
C HIS A 46 -5.70 3.75 1.78
N ASN A 47 -6.06 4.36 2.91
CA ASN A 47 -7.00 3.76 3.86
C ASN A 47 -8.38 3.62 3.24
N LEU A 48 -8.83 4.63 2.51
CA LEU A 48 -10.11 4.59 1.79
C LEU A 48 -10.11 3.48 0.74
N TYR A 49 -9.03 3.33 0.00
CA TYR A 49 -8.89 2.27 -1.00
C TYR A 49 -9.14 0.89 -0.39
N TRP A 50 -8.37 0.53 0.65
CA TRP A 50 -8.47 -0.79 1.26
C TRP A 50 -9.82 -1.03 1.95
N SER A 51 -10.36 -0.02 2.63
CA SER A 51 -11.67 -0.19 3.28
C SER A 51 -12.80 -0.29 2.26
N THR A 52 -12.69 0.39 1.11
CA THR A 52 -13.66 0.26 0.01
C THR A 52 -13.61 -1.14 -0.60
N LEU A 53 -12.42 -1.70 -0.83
CA LEU A 53 -12.28 -3.06 -1.31
C LEU A 53 -12.89 -4.07 -0.35
N LYS A 54 -12.64 -3.91 0.94
CA LYS A 54 -13.19 -4.78 1.97
C LYS A 54 -14.71 -4.73 1.96
N THR A 55 -15.29 -3.54 1.93
CA THR A 55 -16.74 -3.35 1.91
C THR A 55 -17.36 -3.98 0.65
N ALA A 56 -16.73 -3.80 -0.52
CA ALA A 56 -17.20 -4.40 -1.76
C ALA A 56 -17.19 -5.94 -1.69
N CYS A 57 -16.16 -6.52 -1.12
CA CYS A 57 -16.09 -7.98 -0.93
C CYS A 57 -17.18 -8.49 0.00
N GLU A 58 -17.40 -7.79 1.12
CA GLU A 58 -18.39 -8.19 2.11
C GLU A 58 -19.83 -8.03 1.60
N SER A 59 -20.11 -6.97 0.85
CA SER A 59 -21.46 -6.70 0.37
C SER A 59 -21.86 -7.53 -0.84
N THR A 60 -20.92 -7.88 -1.72
CA THR A 60 -21.22 -8.62 -2.96
C THR A 60 -20.89 -10.10 -2.89
N GLY A 61 -19.93 -10.49 -2.06
CA GLY A 61 -19.43 -11.87 -2.02
C GLY A 61 -18.71 -12.32 -3.29
N MET A 62 -18.40 -11.41 -4.22
CA MET A 62 -17.78 -11.76 -5.50
C MET A 62 -16.32 -12.16 -5.37
N TRP A 63 -15.63 -11.69 -4.35
CA TRP A 63 -14.23 -12.00 -4.10
C TRP A 63 -14.06 -12.52 -2.67
N PRO A 64 -13.20 -13.53 -2.46
CA PRO A 64 -13.01 -14.10 -1.12
C PRO A 64 -12.37 -13.12 -0.13
N THR A 65 -11.46 -12.25 -0.60
CA THR A 65 -10.77 -11.28 0.26
C THR A 65 -10.51 -9.99 -0.51
N ALA A 66 -10.23 -8.91 0.23
CA ALA A 66 -9.81 -7.64 -0.38
C ALA A 66 -8.50 -7.79 -1.16
N GLN A 67 -7.61 -8.70 -0.74
CA GLN A 67 -6.37 -8.99 -1.44
C GLN A 67 -6.62 -9.56 -2.84
N HIS A 68 -7.60 -10.46 -2.98
CA HIS A 68 -7.99 -10.99 -4.28
C HIS A 68 -8.52 -9.89 -5.20
N LEU A 69 -9.39 -9.03 -4.67
CA LEU A 69 -9.94 -7.91 -5.42
C LEU A 69 -8.84 -6.94 -5.84
N HIS A 70 -7.92 -6.63 -4.94
CA HIS A 70 -6.77 -5.79 -5.24
C HIS A 70 -5.94 -6.35 -6.39
N HIS A 71 -5.65 -7.64 -6.36
CA HIS A 71 -4.89 -8.32 -7.41
C HIS A 71 -5.59 -8.21 -8.77
N GLU A 72 -6.89 -8.47 -8.80
CA GLU A 72 -7.68 -8.35 -10.03
C GLU A 72 -7.71 -6.92 -10.57
N LEU A 73 -7.89 -5.93 -9.69
CA LEU A 73 -7.89 -4.53 -10.09
C LEU A 73 -6.56 -4.12 -10.71
N LYS A 74 -5.45 -4.58 -10.13
CA LYS A 74 -4.12 -4.33 -10.70
C LYS A 74 -3.99 -4.92 -12.10
N LEU A 75 -4.47 -6.14 -12.30
CA LEU A 75 -4.44 -6.80 -13.61
C LEU A 75 -5.32 -6.06 -14.63
N VAL A 76 -6.54 -5.70 -14.25
CA VAL A 76 -7.48 -5.03 -15.13
C VAL A 76 -7.01 -3.62 -15.51
N CYS A 77 -6.38 -2.91 -14.56
CA CYS A 77 -5.87 -1.56 -14.79
C CYS A 77 -4.51 -1.53 -15.50
N GLY A 78 -3.90 -2.68 -15.73
CA GLY A 78 -2.63 -2.76 -16.45
C GLY A 78 -1.38 -2.55 -15.61
N TYR A 79 -1.49 -2.64 -14.29
CA TYR A 79 -0.37 -2.45 -13.36
C TYR A 79 0.28 -3.79 -13.02
N TYR A 80 0.86 -4.43 -14.04
CA TYR A 80 1.53 -5.71 -13.88
C TYR A 80 2.69 -5.83 -14.87
N LYS A 81 3.59 -6.77 -14.59
CA LYS A 81 4.70 -7.13 -15.47
C LYS A 81 4.51 -8.59 -15.90
N THR A 82 4.90 -8.88 -17.13
CA THR A 82 4.81 -10.23 -17.68
C THR A 82 6.19 -10.84 -17.77
N THR A 83 6.33 -12.07 -17.26
CA THR A 83 7.57 -12.84 -17.37
C THR A 83 7.23 -14.23 -17.85
N ILE A 84 8.25 -14.95 -18.32
CA ILE A 84 8.11 -16.36 -18.70
C ILE A 84 8.73 -17.19 -17.58
N SER A 85 7.94 -18.10 -16.99
CA SER A 85 8.43 -18.98 -15.95
C SER A 85 9.44 -19.98 -16.54
N PRO A 86 10.68 -20.05 -16.01
CA PRO A 86 11.63 -21.06 -16.47
C PRO A 86 11.24 -22.49 -16.05
N LEU A 87 10.33 -22.63 -15.09
CA LEU A 87 9.90 -23.94 -14.61
C LEU A 87 8.80 -24.54 -15.48
N THR A 88 7.85 -23.72 -15.93
CA THR A 88 6.66 -24.19 -16.66
C THR A 88 6.61 -23.73 -18.10
N SER A 89 7.51 -22.83 -18.51
CA SER A 89 7.53 -22.16 -19.83
C SER A 89 6.24 -21.40 -20.14
N SER A 90 5.44 -21.10 -19.12
CA SER A 90 4.19 -20.36 -19.28
C SER A 90 4.38 -18.87 -18.91
N ILE A 91 3.46 -18.06 -19.42
CA ILE A 91 3.44 -16.63 -19.12
C ILE A 91 2.92 -16.45 -17.69
N VAL A 92 3.68 -15.69 -16.88
CA VAL A 92 3.32 -15.34 -15.51
C VAL A 92 3.18 -13.82 -15.42
N ARG A 93 2.10 -13.35 -14.80
CA ARG A 93 1.85 -11.93 -14.56
C ARG A 93 2.09 -11.61 -13.10
N HIS A 94 2.87 -10.56 -12.85
CA HIS A 94 3.18 -10.08 -11.51
C HIS A 94 2.59 -8.69 -11.34
N VAL A 95 1.69 -8.51 -10.37
CA VAL A 95 1.09 -7.20 -10.12
C VAL A 95 2.09 -6.26 -9.45
N ASP A 96 1.98 -4.97 -9.79
CA ASP A 96 2.82 -3.94 -9.20
C ASP A 96 2.36 -3.65 -7.76
N SER A 97 3.32 -3.28 -6.91
CA SER A 97 3.02 -2.90 -5.54
C SER A 97 2.42 -1.49 -5.46
N THR A 98 1.52 -1.27 -4.50
CA THR A 98 1.03 0.07 -4.16
C THR A 98 1.82 0.70 -3.02
N GLU A 99 2.91 0.07 -2.57
CA GLU A 99 3.75 0.60 -1.52
C GLU A 99 4.42 1.90 -1.95
N PHE A 100 4.73 2.75 -0.98
CA PHE A 100 5.31 4.07 -1.23
C PHE A 100 6.61 3.99 -2.04
N SER A 101 7.42 2.97 -1.82
CA SER A 101 8.69 2.77 -2.54
C SER A 101 8.49 2.39 -4.01
N ALA A 102 7.33 1.84 -4.37
CA ALA A 102 7.04 1.35 -5.73
C ALA A 102 6.16 2.30 -6.53
N MET A 103 5.42 3.17 -5.87
CA MET A 103 4.42 4.03 -6.50
C MET A 103 4.35 5.37 -5.78
N THR A 104 4.53 6.46 -6.53
CA THR A 104 4.40 7.81 -5.97
C THR A 104 2.94 8.11 -5.61
N GLN A 105 2.70 9.18 -4.85
CA GLN A 105 1.34 9.59 -4.50
C GLN A 105 0.52 9.94 -5.75
N ALA A 106 1.11 10.63 -6.72
CA ALA A 106 0.44 10.96 -7.97
C ALA A 106 0.08 9.71 -8.78
N GLU A 107 0.99 8.75 -8.85
CA GLU A 107 0.74 7.48 -9.51
C GLU A 107 -0.35 6.68 -8.80
N PHE A 108 -0.34 6.68 -7.47
CA PHE A 108 -1.37 6.03 -6.68
C PHE A 108 -2.75 6.65 -6.91
N MET A 109 -2.85 7.98 -6.98
CA MET A 109 -4.11 8.66 -7.25
C MET A 109 -4.66 8.31 -8.62
N THR A 110 -3.80 8.24 -9.64
CA THR A 110 -4.19 7.82 -10.99
C THR A 110 -4.72 6.39 -10.98
N TYR A 111 -4.00 5.49 -10.31
CA TYR A 111 -4.44 4.11 -10.15
C TYR A 111 -5.76 4.03 -9.37
N PHE A 112 -5.88 4.78 -8.28
CA PHE A 112 -7.07 4.80 -7.43
C PHE A 112 -8.32 5.16 -8.23
N GLU A 113 -8.27 6.22 -9.02
CA GLU A 113 -9.39 6.66 -9.84
C GLU A 113 -9.80 5.59 -10.85
N LEU A 114 -8.83 5.00 -11.53
CA LEU A 114 -9.09 3.95 -12.51
C LEU A 114 -9.64 2.70 -11.84
N ALA A 115 -9.07 2.30 -10.70
CA ALA A 115 -9.52 1.13 -9.95
C ALA A 115 -10.95 1.29 -9.45
N MET A 116 -11.30 2.47 -8.94
CA MET A 116 -12.67 2.73 -8.46
C MET A 116 -13.67 2.71 -9.61
N SER A 117 -13.29 3.22 -10.79
CA SER A 117 -14.11 3.16 -11.99
C SER A 117 -14.37 1.71 -12.41
N LYS A 118 -13.32 0.88 -12.43
CA LYS A 118 -13.45 -0.54 -12.79
C LYS A 118 -14.28 -1.32 -11.77
N LEU A 119 -14.08 -1.02 -10.49
CA LEU A 119 -14.86 -1.65 -9.43
C LEU A 119 -16.34 -1.27 -9.53
N ALA A 120 -16.66 -0.01 -9.82
CA ALA A 120 -18.04 0.43 -10.01
C ALA A 120 -18.72 -0.31 -11.16
N GLU A 121 -18.01 -0.52 -12.26
CA GLU A 121 -18.53 -1.31 -13.38
C GLU A 121 -18.83 -2.76 -12.96
N ALA A 122 -17.96 -3.36 -12.15
CA ALA A 122 -18.10 -4.75 -11.75
C ALA A 122 -19.24 -4.97 -10.74
N VAL A 123 -19.42 -4.06 -9.79
CA VAL A 123 -20.41 -4.22 -8.72
C VAL A 123 -21.76 -3.56 -9.06
N GLY A 124 -21.80 -2.68 -10.06
CA GLY A 124 -23.02 -2.04 -10.52
C GLY A 124 -23.47 -0.82 -9.70
N TYR A 125 -22.64 -0.33 -8.79
CA TYR A 125 -22.90 0.88 -8.01
C TYR A 125 -21.57 1.60 -7.71
N ASP A 126 -21.66 2.86 -7.25
CA ASP A 126 -20.47 3.60 -6.87
C ASP A 126 -19.98 3.12 -5.49
N PRO A 127 -18.84 2.42 -5.41
CA PRO A 127 -18.37 1.85 -4.15
C PRO A 127 -17.97 2.91 -3.12
N LEU A 128 -17.67 4.14 -3.55
CA LEU A 128 -17.33 5.23 -2.65
C LEU A 128 -18.54 5.86 -1.97
N HIS A 129 -19.72 5.72 -2.56
CA HIS A 129 -20.97 6.29 -2.02
C HIS A 129 -21.87 5.28 -1.32
N SER A 130 -21.48 4.01 -1.27
CA SER A 130 -22.30 2.93 -0.70
C SER A 130 -22.08 2.71 0.79
N ARG A 131 -21.51 3.66 1.46
CA ARG A 131 -21.23 3.59 2.90
C ARG A 131 -22.31 4.23 3.72
#